data_73f65988ebc5c9cf78edcb4863019921
#
_entry.id   73f65988ebc5c9cf78edcb4863019921
#
_cell.length_a   1.000
_cell.length_b   1.000
_cell.length_c   1.000
_cell.angle_alpha   90.00
_cell.angle_beta   90.00
_cell.angle_gamma   90.00
#
_symmetry.space_group_name_H-M   'P 1'
#
loop_
_entity.id
_entity.type
_entity.pdbx_description
1 polymer ?
#
loop_
_entity_poly.entity_id
_entity_poly.type
_entity_poly.pdbx_seq_one_letter_code
_entity_poly.pdbx_strand_id
1 'polypeptide(L)'
;MMIILLRRIYILFIVKAFFMSIFSHQAHAGLDYACWTDPLAVMVLTSGRLASFTPPKEGASGRIFFDESLKYFSGICNNPGKYEWNNVRIEADLGAYFIPSVKNSGYYRITDEVDVKMNVYGPSWYPYPVTFEDGVYKGSGRGPIKPGLGRVYDGFSTATYLMTEFIITKDIVGGAIFLPPNVEIATIYTIGYISKPYPPRPEKPLLKIVIGPHGIIIPVPIVCDINNGTDINVEFDRIAVSSVSESVSNPANYKDVPLEVKCSSALNQEVNLRLVAGTTSFSDELIATNYPDLGIAVKHKGQLLKPMGTSAVRLINGMASEVITVFPVKKKGQPLSGGEFNASATLLISLP
;
A
#
# COMPACT_ATOMS: atom_id res chain seq x y z
N MET A 1 71.57 2.09 -27.61
CA MET A 1 70.48 2.36 -26.61
C MET A 1 69.08 2.52 -27.24
N MET A 2 68.98 2.92 -28.48
CA MET A 2 67.69 3.11 -29.21
C MET A 2 66.98 1.81 -29.61
N ILE A 3 67.70 0.73 -29.96
CA ILE A 3 67.15 -0.55 -30.39
C ILE A 3 66.44 -1.33 -29.26
N ILE A 4 66.91 -1.17 -28.03
CA ILE A 4 66.29 -1.85 -26.85
C ILE A 4 65.00 -1.16 -26.45
N LEU A 5 64.85 0.15 -26.65
CA LEU A 5 63.61 0.88 -26.39
C LEU A 5 62.48 0.52 -27.37
N LEU A 6 62.83 0.38 -28.65
CA LEU A 6 61.84 -0.05 -29.68
C LEU A 6 61.32 -1.48 -29.47
N ARG A 7 62.17 -2.41 -29.01
CA ARG A 7 61.74 -3.79 -28.71
C ARG A 7 60.80 -3.85 -27.49
N ARG A 8 61.00 -3.02 -26.45
CA ARG A 8 60.09 -2.97 -25.30
C ARG A 8 58.74 -2.33 -25.65
N ILE A 9 58.70 -1.33 -26.52
CA ILE A 9 57.48 -0.71 -26.99
C ILE A 9 56.68 -1.69 -27.85
N TYR A 10 57.32 -2.47 -28.69
CA TYR A 10 56.67 -3.44 -29.55
C TYR A 10 56.06 -4.63 -28.75
N ILE A 11 56.75 -5.10 -27.71
CA ILE A 11 56.22 -6.15 -26.81
C ILE A 11 55.06 -5.63 -26.00
N LEU A 12 55.10 -4.35 -25.52
CA LEU A 12 53.97 -3.75 -24.80
C LEU A 12 52.70 -3.56 -25.70
N PHE A 13 52.91 -3.26 -26.96
CA PHE A 13 51.80 -3.13 -27.92
C PHE A 13 51.21 -4.51 -28.26
N ILE A 14 52.00 -5.54 -28.44
CA ILE A 14 51.52 -6.91 -28.70
C ILE A 14 50.80 -7.47 -27.47
N VAL A 15 51.27 -7.24 -26.26
CA VAL A 15 50.62 -7.65 -25.02
C VAL A 15 49.29 -6.90 -24.79
N LYS A 16 49.23 -5.59 -25.07
CA LYS A 16 47.98 -4.86 -25.04
C LYS A 16 46.98 -5.28 -26.09
N ALA A 17 47.44 -5.56 -27.34
CA ALA A 17 46.57 -6.03 -28.40
C ALA A 17 46.07 -7.46 -28.11
N PHE A 18 46.90 -8.31 -27.50
CA PHE A 18 46.48 -9.65 -27.08
C PHE A 18 45.52 -9.64 -25.88
N PHE A 19 45.68 -8.74 -24.91
CA PHE A 19 44.74 -8.54 -23.83
C PHE A 19 43.42 -7.92 -24.32
N MET A 20 43.42 -7.00 -25.28
CA MET A 20 42.20 -6.47 -25.87
C MET A 20 41.41 -7.50 -26.68
N SER A 21 42.09 -8.45 -27.33
CA SER A 21 41.40 -9.51 -28.08
C SER A 21 40.83 -10.63 -27.21
N ILE A 22 41.27 -10.76 -25.94
CA ILE A 22 40.70 -11.73 -25.00
C ILE A 22 39.40 -11.19 -24.36
N PHE A 23 39.23 -9.86 -24.30
CA PHE A 23 38.01 -9.25 -23.72
C PHE A 23 36.92 -8.89 -24.74
N SER A 24 37.13 -9.16 -26.05
CA SER A 24 36.16 -8.88 -27.09
C SER A 24 35.26 -10.06 -27.46
N HIS A 25 35.30 -11.16 -26.75
CA HIS A 25 34.23 -12.15 -26.83
C HIS A 25 33.11 -11.71 -25.89
N GLN A 26 32.41 -10.61 -26.22
CA GLN A 26 31.02 -10.50 -25.86
C GLN A 26 30.34 -11.70 -26.54
N ALA A 27 30.09 -12.76 -25.75
CA ALA A 27 29.23 -13.82 -26.21
C ALA A 27 27.90 -13.14 -26.56
N HIS A 28 27.63 -12.95 -27.85
CA HIS A 28 26.28 -12.58 -28.29
C HIS A 28 25.39 -13.68 -27.78
N ALA A 29 24.59 -13.37 -26.77
CA ALA A 29 23.58 -14.27 -26.26
C ALA A 29 22.60 -14.49 -27.40
N GLY A 30 22.74 -15.63 -28.10
CA GLY A 30 21.85 -15.96 -29.20
C GLY A 30 20.42 -16.16 -28.74
N LEU A 31 19.51 -16.35 -29.63
CA LEU A 31 18.12 -16.67 -29.34
C LEU A 31 17.84 -18.18 -29.27
N ASP A 32 18.88 -18.99 -29.27
CA ASP A 32 18.76 -20.45 -29.11
C ASP A 32 18.25 -20.79 -27.71
N TYR A 33 17.30 -21.70 -27.63
CA TYR A 33 16.59 -22.08 -26.42
C TYR A 33 15.75 -20.98 -25.79
N ALA A 34 15.55 -19.82 -26.43
CA ALA A 34 14.85 -18.66 -25.89
C ALA A 34 13.40 -18.56 -26.36
N CYS A 35 12.60 -17.88 -25.56
CA CYS A 35 11.33 -17.33 -26.00
C CYS A 35 11.30 -15.81 -25.77
N TRP A 36 10.74 -15.07 -26.74
CA TRP A 36 10.64 -13.62 -26.71
C TRP A 36 9.35 -13.14 -27.37
N THR A 37 9.08 -11.87 -27.29
CA THR A 37 7.99 -11.23 -28.04
C THR A 37 8.53 -10.20 -29.02
N ASP A 38 7.88 -10.11 -30.20
CA ASP A 38 8.20 -9.11 -31.20
C ASP A 38 6.90 -8.68 -31.89
N PRO A 39 6.42 -7.44 -31.67
CA PRO A 39 7.00 -6.44 -30.76
C PRO A 39 7.00 -6.87 -29.28
N LEU A 40 7.87 -6.25 -28.48
CA LEU A 40 7.98 -6.56 -27.04
C LEU A 40 6.64 -6.43 -26.34
N ALA A 41 6.20 -7.47 -25.66
CA ALA A 41 5.02 -7.43 -24.83
C ALA A 41 5.28 -6.54 -23.60
N VAL A 42 4.33 -5.65 -23.31
CA VAL A 42 4.39 -4.76 -22.15
C VAL A 42 3.13 -4.93 -21.33
N MET A 43 3.29 -5.33 -20.08
CA MET A 43 2.24 -5.32 -19.08
C MET A 43 2.23 -3.98 -18.37
N VAL A 44 1.11 -3.27 -18.46
CA VAL A 44 0.94 -1.97 -17.82
C VAL A 44 0.10 -2.13 -16.55
N LEU A 45 0.67 -1.74 -15.41
CA LEU A 45 -0.04 -1.66 -14.14
C LEU A 45 -0.78 -0.34 -14.08
N THR A 46 -2.08 -0.38 -13.84
CA THR A 46 -2.96 0.81 -13.90
C THR A 46 -3.50 1.24 -12.54
N SER A 47 -3.60 0.31 -11.61
CA SER A 47 -4.05 0.59 -10.25
C SER A 47 -3.40 -0.37 -9.25
N GLY A 48 -3.49 -0.02 -7.97
CA GLY A 48 -3.03 -0.85 -6.88
C GLY A 48 -3.94 -0.70 -5.66
N ARG A 49 -4.08 -1.77 -4.89
CA ARG A 49 -4.88 -1.78 -3.67
C ARG A 49 -4.24 -2.61 -2.58
N LEU A 50 -4.45 -2.21 -1.33
CA LEU A 50 -4.05 -3.04 -0.19
C LEU A 50 -4.91 -4.31 -0.11
N ALA A 51 -4.30 -5.42 0.27
CA ALA A 51 -5.01 -6.69 0.50
C ALA A 51 -5.93 -6.62 1.72
N SER A 52 -5.51 -5.86 2.73
CA SER A 52 -6.22 -5.66 3.99
C SER A 52 -5.85 -4.30 4.57
N PHE A 53 -6.58 -3.87 5.58
CA PHE A 53 -6.21 -2.68 6.32
C PHE A 53 -4.80 -2.83 6.91
N THR A 54 -3.98 -1.81 6.66
CA THR A 54 -2.63 -1.69 7.24
C THR A 54 -2.51 -0.27 7.80
N PRO A 55 -2.19 -0.10 9.08
CA PRO A 55 -1.99 1.24 9.65
C PRO A 55 -0.78 1.91 8.98
N PRO A 56 -0.82 3.24 8.73
CA PRO A 56 0.26 3.98 8.06
C PRO A 56 1.46 4.27 8.96
N LYS A 57 1.86 3.32 9.80
CA LYS A 57 2.93 3.45 10.81
C LYS A 57 4.16 2.64 10.46
N GLU A 58 5.33 3.15 10.85
CA GLU A 58 6.61 2.43 10.77
C GLU A 58 6.49 1.04 11.41
N GLY A 59 7.04 0.02 10.73
CA GLY A 59 6.99 -1.38 11.10
C GLY A 59 5.73 -2.13 10.66
N ALA A 60 4.68 -1.42 10.23
CA ALA A 60 3.51 -2.08 9.66
C ALA A 60 3.84 -2.71 8.30
N SER A 61 3.23 -3.83 8.01
CA SER A 61 3.45 -4.58 6.78
C SER A 61 2.14 -5.09 6.20
N GLY A 62 2.16 -5.41 4.92
CA GLY A 62 0.98 -5.91 4.23
C GLY A 62 1.30 -6.32 2.79
N ARG A 63 0.26 -6.39 1.98
CA ARG A 63 0.36 -6.75 0.57
C ARG A 63 -0.39 -5.76 -0.29
N ILE A 64 0.20 -5.47 -1.46
CA ILE A 64 -0.42 -4.68 -2.52
C ILE A 64 -0.73 -5.62 -3.67
N PHE A 65 -1.95 -5.60 -4.17
CA PHE A 65 -2.34 -6.20 -5.44
C PHE A 65 -2.41 -5.14 -6.51
N PHE A 66 -1.91 -5.46 -7.69
CA PHE A 66 -1.96 -4.58 -8.84
C PHE A 66 -2.93 -5.11 -9.88
N ASP A 67 -3.67 -4.21 -10.51
CA ASP A 67 -4.46 -4.51 -11.69
C ASP A 67 -3.59 -4.32 -12.94
N GLU A 68 -3.73 -5.25 -13.88
CA GLU A 68 -2.87 -5.39 -15.04
C GLU A 68 -3.64 -5.35 -16.35
N SER A 69 -2.98 -4.87 -17.40
CA SER A 69 -3.58 -4.75 -18.75
C SER A 69 -3.45 -6.01 -19.61
N LEU A 70 -2.61 -6.96 -19.22
CA LEU A 70 -2.26 -8.10 -20.06
C LEU A 70 -2.44 -9.42 -19.30
N LYS A 71 -3.24 -10.35 -19.84
CA LYS A 71 -3.49 -11.67 -19.21
C LYS A 71 -2.77 -12.80 -19.96
N TYR A 72 -2.99 -12.89 -21.28
CA TYR A 72 -2.37 -13.88 -22.15
C TYR A 72 -1.75 -13.17 -23.35
N PHE A 73 -0.61 -13.67 -23.80
CA PHE A 73 0.07 -13.14 -24.97
C PHE A 73 0.84 -14.23 -25.74
N SER A 74 1.09 -13.95 -27.00
CA SER A 74 1.82 -14.83 -27.88
C SER A 74 3.28 -14.46 -27.92
N GLY A 75 4.16 -15.45 -28.05
CA GLY A 75 5.59 -15.24 -28.20
C GLY A 75 6.16 -16.02 -29.37
N ILE A 76 7.45 -15.87 -29.60
CA ILE A 76 8.26 -16.63 -30.55
C ILE A 76 9.27 -17.41 -29.71
N CYS A 77 9.40 -18.72 -29.97
CA CYS A 77 10.39 -19.54 -29.31
C CYS A 77 11.29 -20.20 -30.34
N ASN A 78 12.56 -20.33 -30.00
CA ASN A 78 13.52 -21.14 -30.79
C ASN A 78 13.94 -22.33 -29.95
N ASN A 79 13.39 -23.50 -30.29
CA ASN A 79 13.70 -24.77 -29.66
C ASN A 79 14.59 -25.60 -30.58
N PRO A 80 15.92 -25.52 -30.50
CA PRO A 80 16.82 -26.28 -31.33
C PRO A 80 16.90 -27.77 -30.93
N GLY A 81 16.25 -28.17 -29.85
CA GLY A 81 16.19 -29.54 -29.36
C GLY A 81 15.30 -30.46 -30.21
N LYS A 82 15.35 -31.76 -29.92
CA LYS A 82 14.50 -32.76 -30.55
C LYS A 82 13.15 -32.97 -29.86
N TYR A 83 13.02 -32.48 -28.62
CA TYR A 83 11.87 -32.70 -27.77
C TYR A 83 11.11 -31.39 -27.53
N GLU A 84 9.80 -31.50 -27.32
CA GLU A 84 8.94 -30.38 -26.94
C GLU A 84 9.23 -29.91 -25.51
N TRP A 85 9.06 -28.60 -25.27
CA TRP A 85 9.12 -28.04 -23.91
C TRP A 85 7.74 -27.86 -23.37
N ASN A 86 7.47 -28.44 -22.20
CA ASN A 86 6.23 -28.23 -21.47
C ASN A 86 6.36 -27.08 -20.45
N ASN A 87 7.57 -26.67 -20.14
CA ASN A 87 7.88 -25.63 -19.18
C ASN A 87 8.97 -24.71 -19.75
N VAL A 88 9.07 -23.52 -19.20
CA VAL A 88 10.17 -22.59 -19.46
C VAL A 88 10.80 -22.18 -18.14
N ARG A 89 12.05 -21.75 -18.19
CA ARG A 89 12.71 -21.06 -17.08
C ARG A 89 12.62 -19.58 -17.29
N ILE A 90 12.51 -18.84 -16.20
CA ILE A 90 12.47 -17.39 -16.22
C ILE A 90 13.63 -16.80 -15.43
N GLU A 91 14.11 -15.68 -15.93
CA GLU A 91 15.00 -14.77 -15.23
C GLU A 91 14.36 -13.39 -15.29
N ALA A 92 14.36 -12.67 -14.17
CA ALA A 92 13.75 -11.36 -14.10
C ALA A 92 14.64 -10.40 -13.31
N ASP A 93 14.90 -9.25 -13.90
CA ASP A 93 15.53 -8.11 -13.24
C ASP A 93 14.46 -7.11 -12.79
N LEU A 94 14.69 -6.47 -11.65
CA LEU A 94 13.92 -5.29 -11.26
C LEU A 94 14.45 -4.07 -12.00
N GLY A 95 13.54 -3.14 -12.31
CA GLY A 95 13.89 -1.85 -12.89
C GLY A 95 14.79 -1.03 -11.95
N ALA A 96 15.56 -0.10 -12.51
CA ALA A 96 16.52 0.73 -11.76
C ALA A 96 15.88 1.60 -10.66
N TYR A 97 14.58 1.75 -10.68
CA TYR A 97 13.82 2.45 -9.62
C TYR A 97 13.86 1.71 -8.27
N PHE A 98 14.01 0.39 -8.29
CA PHE A 98 14.01 -0.45 -7.09
C PHE A 98 15.43 -0.52 -6.50
N ILE A 99 15.67 0.24 -5.45
CA ILE A 99 16.96 0.30 -4.76
C ILE A 99 16.93 -0.70 -3.60
N PRO A 100 17.93 -1.60 -3.46
CA PRO A 100 17.98 -2.51 -2.32
C PRO A 100 17.82 -1.76 -0.99
N SER A 101 16.93 -2.25 -0.14
CA SER A 101 16.68 -1.64 1.17
C SER A 101 17.89 -1.82 2.09
N VAL A 102 18.24 -0.77 2.79
CA VAL A 102 19.27 -0.82 3.85
C VAL A 102 18.70 -1.30 5.19
N LYS A 103 17.38 -1.19 5.38
CA LYS A 103 16.69 -1.58 6.63
C LYS A 103 16.22 -3.04 6.57
N ASN A 104 15.71 -3.48 5.41
CA ASN A 104 15.01 -4.74 5.27
C ASN A 104 15.70 -5.63 4.20
N SER A 105 16.44 -6.64 4.63
CA SER A 105 17.13 -7.56 3.70
C SER A 105 16.13 -8.27 2.77
N GLY A 106 16.42 -8.31 1.47
CA GLY A 106 15.56 -8.89 0.44
C GLY A 106 14.38 -8.03 0.01
N TYR A 107 14.29 -6.79 0.53
CA TYR A 107 13.32 -5.78 0.10
C TYR A 107 14.01 -4.67 -0.69
N TYR A 108 13.23 -3.90 -1.42
CA TYR A 108 13.65 -2.79 -2.26
C TYR A 108 12.86 -1.55 -1.90
N ARG A 109 13.54 -0.43 -1.72
CA ARG A 109 12.91 0.85 -1.45
C ARG A 109 12.22 1.36 -2.71
N ILE A 110 10.95 1.78 -2.58
CA ILE A 110 10.15 2.40 -3.63
C ILE A 110 9.80 3.86 -3.32
N THR A 111 9.64 4.19 -2.04
CA THR A 111 9.53 5.56 -1.51
C THR A 111 10.41 5.68 -0.26
N ASP A 112 10.50 6.87 0.31
CA ASP A 112 11.22 7.04 1.58
C ASP A 112 10.55 6.34 2.76
N GLU A 113 9.25 6.04 2.62
CA GLU A 113 8.42 5.44 3.66
C GLU A 113 8.17 3.95 3.47
N VAL A 114 8.47 3.37 2.28
CA VAL A 114 8.01 2.03 1.93
C VAL A 114 9.08 1.22 1.21
N ASP A 115 9.37 0.06 1.77
CA ASP A 115 10.11 -1.02 1.14
C ASP A 115 9.16 -2.11 0.64
N VAL A 116 9.46 -2.70 -0.52
CA VAL A 116 8.67 -3.78 -1.12
C VAL A 116 9.50 -5.01 -1.45
N LYS A 117 8.84 -6.16 -1.44
CA LYS A 117 9.36 -7.41 -1.99
C LYS A 117 8.42 -7.87 -3.09
N MET A 118 8.86 -7.72 -4.33
CA MET A 118 8.05 -8.05 -5.49
C MET A 118 7.90 -9.56 -5.63
N ASN A 119 6.65 -10.02 -5.62
CA ASN A 119 6.32 -11.41 -5.90
C ASN A 119 5.39 -11.45 -7.10
N VAL A 120 5.71 -12.27 -8.09
CA VAL A 120 4.81 -12.50 -9.21
C VAL A 120 4.11 -13.83 -9.00
N TYR A 121 2.79 -13.77 -8.91
CA TYR A 121 1.98 -14.96 -8.78
C TYR A 121 1.70 -15.54 -10.18
N GLY A 122 2.48 -16.56 -10.52
CA GLY A 122 2.18 -17.49 -11.60
C GLY A 122 1.81 -18.84 -11.01
N PRO A 123 1.94 -19.95 -11.76
CA PRO A 123 1.79 -21.29 -11.20
C PRO A 123 2.81 -21.58 -10.08
N SER A 124 3.71 -20.67 -9.81
CA SER A 124 4.68 -20.72 -8.71
C SER A 124 5.03 -19.27 -8.29
N TRP A 125 5.09 -19.02 -7.00
CA TRP A 125 5.51 -17.74 -6.45
C TRP A 125 7.01 -17.56 -6.56
N TYR A 126 7.47 -16.56 -7.32
CA TYR A 126 8.88 -16.20 -7.37
C TYR A 126 9.07 -14.76 -6.91
N PRO A 127 9.94 -14.51 -5.92
CA PRO A 127 10.37 -13.15 -5.61
C PRO A 127 11.25 -12.63 -6.76
N TYR A 128 11.05 -11.39 -7.18
CA TYR A 128 11.96 -10.72 -8.11
C TYR A 128 13.04 -9.93 -7.33
N PRO A 129 14.28 -9.91 -7.81
CA PRO A 129 14.81 -10.56 -9.01
C PRO A 129 14.90 -12.08 -8.86
N VAL A 130 14.86 -12.80 -9.98
CA VAL A 130 14.97 -14.26 -10.02
C VAL A 130 15.90 -14.68 -11.16
N THR A 131 16.69 -15.74 -10.93
CA THR A 131 17.59 -16.31 -11.93
C THR A 131 16.97 -17.53 -12.61
N PHE A 132 17.54 -17.99 -13.74
CA PHE A 132 17.10 -19.23 -14.39
C PHE A 132 17.25 -20.48 -13.51
N GLU A 133 18.06 -20.43 -12.45
CA GLU A 133 18.17 -21.55 -11.51
C GLU A 133 16.91 -21.76 -10.71
N ASP A 134 16.35 -20.67 -10.22
CA ASP A 134 15.23 -20.68 -9.27
C ASP A 134 13.89 -20.49 -9.97
N GLY A 135 13.87 -19.74 -11.07
CA GLY A 135 12.66 -19.37 -11.81
C GLY A 135 12.19 -20.47 -12.76
N VAL A 136 11.22 -21.29 -12.37
CA VAL A 136 10.55 -22.26 -13.23
C VAL A 136 9.10 -21.88 -13.46
N TYR A 137 8.75 -21.56 -14.69
CA TYR A 137 7.37 -21.32 -15.09
C TYR A 137 6.75 -22.63 -15.57
N LYS A 138 5.84 -23.19 -14.80
CA LYS A 138 5.11 -24.40 -15.14
C LYS A 138 3.94 -24.09 -16.06
N GLY A 139 4.12 -24.44 -17.32
CA GLY A 139 3.07 -24.42 -18.31
C GLY A 139 3.07 -23.20 -19.22
N SER A 140 3.20 -23.43 -20.51
CA SER A 140 2.57 -22.61 -21.51
C SER A 140 1.08 -22.94 -21.42
N GLY A 141 0.21 -21.98 -21.17
CA GLY A 141 -1.19 -22.24 -20.90
C GLY A 141 -1.98 -22.97 -21.98
N ARG A 142 -1.39 -23.26 -23.15
CA ARG A 142 -2.07 -23.85 -24.31
C ARG A 142 -1.25 -24.84 -25.14
N GLY A 143 -0.29 -25.52 -24.54
CA GLY A 143 0.40 -26.63 -25.20
C GLY A 143 1.94 -26.51 -25.23
N PRO A 144 2.62 -27.57 -25.62
CA PRO A 144 4.08 -27.64 -25.62
C PRO A 144 4.70 -26.74 -26.69
N ILE A 145 5.90 -26.23 -26.42
CA ILE A 145 6.74 -25.52 -27.38
C ILE A 145 7.45 -26.55 -28.22
N LYS A 146 7.06 -26.65 -29.49
CA LYS A 146 7.58 -27.63 -30.45
C LYS A 146 9.05 -27.34 -30.87
N PRO A 147 9.82 -28.35 -31.30
CA PRO A 147 11.11 -28.15 -31.93
C PRO A 147 11.07 -27.17 -33.11
N GLY A 148 12.14 -26.40 -33.27
CA GLY A 148 12.29 -25.38 -34.29
C GLY A 148 11.95 -23.97 -33.85
N LEU A 149 12.10 -23.02 -34.75
CA LEU A 149 11.66 -21.63 -34.57
C LEU A 149 10.16 -21.52 -34.88
N GLY A 150 9.38 -21.08 -33.94
CA GLY A 150 7.93 -21.01 -34.13
C GLY A 150 7.20 -20.03 -33.20
N ARG A 151 6.01 -19.66 -33.62
CA ARG A 151 5.12 -18.82 -32.79
C ARG A 151 4.30 -19.69 -31.85
N VAL A 152 4.22 -19.24 -30.59
CA VAL A 152 3.41 -19.85 -29.54
C VAL A 152 2.26 -18.90 -29.26
N TYR A 153 1.05 -19.26 -29.73
CA TYR A 153 -0.14 -18.43 -29.61
C TYR A 153 -0.72 -18.54 -28.19
N ASP A 154 -0.93 -17.40 -27.54
CA ASP A 154 -1.47 -17.30 -26.17
C ASP A 154 -0.80 -18.26 -25.17
N GLY A 155 0.46 -18.60 -25.44
CA GLY A 155 1.20 -19.60 -24.66
C GLY A 155 1.81 -19.04 -23.38
N PHE A 156 1.80 -17.73 -23.22
CA PHE A 156 2.34 -17.06 -22.04
C PHE A 156 1.24 -16.30 -21.31
N SER A 157 1.31 -16.29 -19.99
CA SER A 157 0.42 -15.47 -19.17
C SER A 157 1.25 -14.66 -18.19
N THR A 158 0.76 -13.49 -17.87
CA THR A 158 1.39 -12.60 -16.88
C THR A 158 1.10 -13.01 -15.45
N ALA A 159 0.47 -14.17 -15.23
CA ALA A 159 -0.09 -14.60 -13.97
C ALA A 159 -1.48 -14.02 -13.68
N THR A 160 -2.13 -14.57 -12.65
CA THR A 160 -3.46 -14.10 -12.23
C THR A 160 -3.37 -12.80 -11.44
N TYR A 161 -2.23 -12.52 -10.83
CA TYR A 161 -1.99 -11.34 -9.99
C TYR A 161 -0.50 -10.98 -9.96
N LEU A 162 -0.21 -9.69 -10.09
CA LEU A 162 1.03 -9.13 -9.57
C LEU A 162 0.76 -8.67 -8.14
N MET A 163 1.50 -9.19 -7.22
CA MET A 163 1.40 -8.84 -5.80
C MET A 163 2.77 -8.48 -5.27
N THR A 164 2.83 -7.51 -4.40
CA THR A 164 4.04 -7.21 -3.64
C THR A 164 3.76 -7.24 -2.14
N GLU A 165 4.69 -7.77 -1.37
CA GLU A 165 4.75 -7.54 0.06
C GLU A 165 5.39 -6.19 0.30
N PHE A 166 4.96 -5.46 1.34
CA PHE A 166 5.56 -4.21 1.72
C PHE A 166 5.76 -4.10 3.22
N ILE A 167 6.71 -3.26 3.61
CA ILE A 167 6.97 -2.84 4.99
C ILE A 167 7.05 -1.33 5.00
N ILE A 168 6.34 -0.69 5.92
CA ILE A 168 6.42 0.75 6.16
C ILE A 168 7.69 1.01 6.98
N THR A 169 8.62 1.78 6.42
CA THR A 169 9.92 2.11 7.03
C THR A 169 9.91 3.45 7.76
N LYS A 170 8.87 4.24 7.55
CA LYS A 170 8.59 5.53 8.19
C LYS A 170 7.09 5.82 8.04
N ASP A 171 6.50 6.48 9.04
CA ASP A 171 5.08 6.83 9.04
C ASP A 171 4.66 7.50 7.73
N ILE A 172 3.59 6.99 7.12
CA ILE A 172 3.03 7.56 5.88
C ILE A 172 2.14 8.74 6.26
N VAL A 173 2.56 9.92 5.86
CA VAL A 173 1.80 11.16 6.00
C VAL A 173 1.01 11.42 4.72
N GLY A 174 -0.29 11.66 4.83
CA GLY A 174 -1.15 11.92 3.68
C GLY A 174 -1.98 10.73 3.20
N GLY A 175 -1.87 9.57 3.84
CA GLY A 175 -2.80 8.45 3.66
C GLY A 175 -2.72 7.73 2.31
N ALA A 176 -1.59 7.81 1.60
CA ALA A 176 -1.40 7.09 0.35
C ALA A 176 0.08 6.79 0.06
N ILE A 177 0.32 5.68 -0.64
CA ILE A 177 1.60 5.35 -1.29
C ILE A 177 1.48 5.76 -2.75
N PHE A 178 2.41 6.54 -3.25
CA PHE A 178 2.45 6.95 -4.65
C PHE A 178 3.60 6.25 -5.39
N LEU A 179 3.26 5.58 -6.50
CA LEU A 179 4.22 5.03 -7.45
C LEU A 179 4.26 5.90 -8.70
N PRO A 180 5.44 6.43 -9.10
CA PRO A 180 5.54 7.34 -10.22
C PRO A 180 5.14 6.71 -11.55
N PRO A 181 4.71 7.52 -12.54
CA PRO A 181 4.37 7.03 -13.87
C PRO A 181 5.61 6.52 -14.63
N ASN A 182 5.37 5.61 -15.57
CA ASN A 182 6.36 5.07 -16.51
C ASN A 182 7.56 4.37 -15.86
N VAL A 183 7.46 3.99 -14.59
CA VAL A 183 8.51 3.22 -13.91
C VAL A 183 8.51 1.78 -14.42
N GLU A 184 9.67 1.30 -14.81
CA GLU A 184 9.89 -0.12 -15.09
C GLU A 184 9.92 -0.90 -13.78
N ILE A 185 9.03 -1.88 -13.66
CA ILE A 185 8.97 -2.78 -12.51
C ILE A 185 9.96 -3.93 -12.72
N ALA A 186 9.85 -4.61 -13.85
CA ALA A 186 10.71 -5.73 -14.17
C ALA A 186 10.81 -5.98 -15.67
N THR A 187 11.93 -6.57 -16.10
CA THR A 187 12.10 -7.16 -17.42
C THR A 187 12.35 -8.66 -17.27
N ILE A 188 11.56 -9.46 -18.00
CA ILE A 188 11.53 -10.92 -17.89
C ILE A 188 12.11 -11.54 -19.14
N TYR A 189 13.04 -12.45 -18.96
CA TYR A 189 13.66 -13.29 -19.98
C TYR A 189 13.26 -14.75 -19.77
N THR A 190 13.18 -15.53 -20.86
CA THR A 190 12.82 -16.93 -20.77
C THR A 190 13.69 -17.80 -21.64
N ILE A 191 13.98 -18.99 -21.11
CA ILE A 191 14.59 -20.09 -21.86
C ILE A 191 13.76 -21.36 -21.69
N GLY A 192 13.92 -22.32 -22.60
CA GLY A 192 13.30 -23.64 -22.46
C GLY A 192 13.71 -24.35 -21.18
N TYR A 193 12.88 -25.26 -20.70
CA TYR A 193 13.23 -26.09 -19.55
C TYR A 193 14.23 -27.18 -19.97
N ILE A 194 15.50 -26.88 -19.80
CA ILE A 194 16.64 -27.73 -20.18
C ILE A 194 17.50 -28.04 -18.95
N SER A 195 18.39 -29.06 -19.12
CA SER A 195 19.38 -29.39 -18.08
C SER A 195 20.51 -28.36 -18.06
N LYS A 196 21.18 -28.26 -16.93
CA LYS A 196 22.41 -27.45 -16.78
C LYS A 196 23.55 -28.01 -17.69
N PRO A 197 24.43 -27.14 -18.18
CA PRO A 197 24.47 -25.68 -17.97
C PRO A 197 23.39 -24.96 -18.81
N TYR A 198 22.81 -23.91 -18.22
CA TYR A 198 21.85 -23.09 -18.96
C TYR A 198 22.55 -22.19 -19.98
N PRO A 199 21.90 -21.87 -21.11
CA PRO A 199 22.40 -20.87 -22.03
C PRO A 199 22.48 -19.50 -21.36
N PRO A 200 23.28 -18.57 -21.87
CA PRO A 200 23.30 -17.19 -21.39
C PRO A 200 21.95 -16.55 -21.60
N ARG A 201 21.72 -15.44 -20.88
CA ARG A 201 20.48 -14.63 -20.99
C ARG A 201 20.25 -14.26 -22.47
N PRO A 202 19.04 -14.47 -23.00
CA PRO A 202 18.70 -14.08 -24.38
C PRO A 202 18.81 -12.56 -24.57
N GLU A 203 19.11 -12.14 -25.80
CA GLU A 203 19.15 -10.72 -26.16
C GLU A 203 17.76 -10.06 -26.10
N LYS A 204 16.70 -10.80 -26.41
CA LYS A 204 15.33 -10.31 -26.46
C LYS A 204 14.55 -10.79 -25.23
N PRO A 205 13.94 -9.86 -24.48
CA PRO A 205 13.06 -10.22 -23.37
C PRO A 205 11.72 -10.78 -23.87
N LEU A 206 11.06 -11.53 -22.99
CA LEU A 206 9.71 -12.02 -23.21
C LEU A 206 8.68 -10.96 -22.87
N LEU A 207 8.88 -10.22 -21.78
CA LEU A 207 7.89 -9.32 -21.21
C LEU A 207 8.58 -8.20 -20.43
N LYS A 208 8.03 -7.00 -20.52
CA LYS A 208 8.34 -5.88 -19.64
C LYS A 208 7.12 -5.50 -18.82
N ILE A 209 7.28 -5.22 -17.53
CA ILE A 209 6.23 -4.76 -16.62
C ILE A 209 6.53 -3.31 -16.29
N VAL A 210 5.55 -2.42 -16.47
CA VAL A 210 5.70 -0.98 -16.22
C VAL A 210 4.50 -0.41 -15.49
N ILE A 211 4.70 0.68 -14.77
CA ILE A 211 3.62 1.51 -14.24
C ILE A 211 3.08 2.38 -15.37
N GLY A 212 1.76 2.50 -15.45
CA GLY A 212 1.08 3.30 -16.46
C GLY A 212 1.42 4.80 -16.42
N PRO A 213 0.99 5.58 -17.42
CA PRO A 213 1.38 6.97 -17.59
C PRO A 213 0.85 7.93 -16.51
N HIS A 214 -0.09 7.50 -15.71
CA HIS A 214 -0.67 8.31 -14.61
C HIS A 214 -0.06 8.00 -13.23
N GLY A 215 0.87 7.02 -13.15
CA GLY A 215 1.32 6.51 -11.87
C GLY A 215 0.24 5.68 -11.16
N ILE A 216 0.50 5.27 -9.93
CA ILE A 216 -0.45 4.53 -9.11
C ILE A 216 -0.51 5.15 -7.73
N ILE A 217 -1.73 5.46 -7.27
CA ILE A 217 -2.01 5.90 -5.90
C ILE A 217 -2.67 4.74 -5.16
N ILE A 218 -2.05 4.31 -4.05
CA ILE A 218 -2.56 3.25 -3.20
C ILE A 218 -3.00 3.87 -1.88
N PRO A 219 -4.32 4.00 -1.63
CA PRO A 219 -4.81 4.57 -0.38
C PRO A 219 -4.39 3.72 0.83
N VAL A 220 -3.84 4.37 1.85
CA VAL A 220 -3.56 3.79 3.16
C VAL A 220 -4.48 4.48 4.16
N PRO A 221 -5.58 3.84 4.60
CA PRO A 221 -6.59 4.47 5.41
C PRO A 221 -6.03 4.99 6.74
N ILE A 222 -6.43 6.20 7.11
CA ILE A 222 -6.13 6.78 8.41
C ILE A 222 -7.32 6.53 9.32
N VAL A 223 -7.06 5.95 10.48
CA VAL A 223 -8.04 5.72 11.53
C VAL A 223 -7.67 6.59 12.72
N CYS A 224 -8.67 7.21 13.32
CA CYS A 224 -8.53 7.97 14.57
C CYS A 224 -9.41 7.35 15.64
N ASP A 225 -8.86 7.22 16.85
CA ASP A 225 -9.55 6.74 18.02
C ASP A 225 -9.72 7.89 19.02
N ILE A 226 -10.79 7.82 19.81
CA ILE A 226 -11.01 8.66 20.98
C ILE A 226 -10.80 7.80 22.23
N ASN A 227 -9.95 8.23 23.14
CA ASN A 227 -9.62 7.55 24.39
C ASN A 227 -9.23 6.07 24.19
N ASN A 228 -8.47 5.78 23.12
CA ASN A 228 -8.06 4.42 22.69
C ASN A 228 -9.26 3.47 22.47
N GLY A 229 -10.41 3.96 22.04
CA GLY A 229 -11.61 3.17 21.79
C GLY A 229 -12.33 2.69 23.07
N THR A 230 -12.00 3.24 24.23
CA THR A 230 -12.68 2.88 25.48
C THR A 230 -13.97 3.68 25.67
N ASP A 231 -14.96 3.07 26.29
CA ASP A 231 -16.21 3.74 26.63
C ASP A 231 -16.00 4.89 27.61
N ILE A 232 -16.70 6.00 27.39
CA ILE A 232 -16.65 7.18 28.23
C ILE A 232 -17.89 7.19 29.12
N ASN A 233 -17.71 6.89 30.39
CA ASN A 233 -18.79 6.93 31.36
C ASN A 233 -18.83 8.28 32.05
N VAL A 234 -19.99 8.94 32.00
CA VAL A 234 -20.25 10.23 32.66
C VAL A 234 -21.29 10.02 33.75
N GLU A 235 -20.82 9.97 34.97
CA GLU A 235 -21.71 9.79 36.12
C GLU A 235 -22.05 11.15 36.75
N PHE A 236 -23.34 11.40 36.93
CA PHE A 236 -23.85 12.52 37.69
C PHE A 236 -24.20 12.01 39.07
N ASP A 237 -23.69 12.69 40.10
CA ASP A 237 -24.09 12.44 41.49
C ASP A 237 -25.57 12.78 41.67
N ARG A 238 -26.07 12.66 42.90
CA ARG A 238 -27.44 13.07 43.21
C ARG A 238 -27.64 14.54 42.91
N ILE A 239 -28.50 14.84 41.95
CA ILE A 239 -28.85 16.19 41.50
C ILE A 239 -30.24 16.54 42.04
N ALA A 240 -30.36 17.68 42.71
CA ALA A 240 -31.68 18.18 43.07
C ALA A 240 -32.45 18.61 41.81
N VAL A 241 -33.67 18.15 41.64
CA VAL A 241 -34.53 18.47 40.46
C VAL A 241 -34.63 19.98 40.21
N SER A 242 -34.68 20.79 41.30
CA SER A 242 -34.71 22.25 41.25
C SER A 242 -33.44 22.89 40.70
N SER A 243 -32.30 22.20 40.77
CA SER A 243 -31.01 22.71 40.28
C SER A 243 -30.72 22.30 38.82
N VAL A 244 -31.58 21.50 38.17
CA VAL A 244 -31.43 21.16 36.74
C VAL A 244 -31.81 22.37 35.90
N SER A 245 -30.92 22.77 35.01
CA SER A 245 -31.12 23.92 34.12
C SER A 245 -32.26 23.69 33.12
N GLU A 246 -32.97 24.78 32.77
CA GLU A 246 -33.95 24.82 31.67
C GLU A 246 -33.36 25.38 30.37
N SER A 247 -32.06 25.65 30.32
CA SER A 247 -31.42 26.30 29.20
C SER A 247 -30.02 25.74 28.96
N VAL A 248 -29.65 25.51 27.68
CA VAL A 248 -28.31 25.15 27.27
C VAL A 248 -27.28 26.27 27.45
N SER A 249 -27.76 27.54 27.62
CA SER A 249 -26.88 28.70 27.79
C SER A 249 -26.27 28.79 29.19
N ASN A 250 -26.94 28.21 30.18
CA ASN A 250 -26.58 28.33 31.60
C ASN A 250 -26.39 26.93 32.21
N PRO A 251 -25.25 26.27 31.96
CA PRO A 251 -25.02 24.91 32.43
C PRO A 251 -24.99 24.83 33.95
N ALA A 252 -25.78 23.91 34.52
CA ALA A 252 -25.75 23.54 35.93
C ALA A 252 -25.49 22.03 36.06
N ASN A 253 -24.86 21.61 37.14
CA ASN A 253 -24.51 20.21 37.39
C ASN A 253 -23.72 19.59 36.23
N TYR A 254 -22.77 20.31 35.67
CA TYR A 254 -21.97 19.87 34.56
C TYR A 254 -20.81 18.97 34.99
N LYS A 255 -20.33 18.15 34.05
CA LYS A 255 -19.09 17.37 34.14
C LYS A 255 -18.24 17.68 32.91
N ASP A 256 -16.97 17.94 33.14
CA ASP A 256 -15.98 18.07 32.08
C ASP A 256 -15.35 16.72 31.82
N VAL A 257 -15.35 16.31 30.56
CA VAL A 257 -14.91 15.00 30.10
C VAL A 257 -13.72 15.17 29.17
N PRO A 258 -12.54 14.72 29.55
CA PRO A 258 -11.38 14.78 28.70
C PRO A 258 -11.51 13.80 27.53
N LEU A 259 -11.10 14.25 26.34
CA LEU A 259 -11.03 13.46 25.12
C LEU A 259 -9.61 13.48 24.60
N GLU A 260 -9.00 12.31 24.48
CA GLU A 260 -7.73 12.13 23.80
C GLU A 260 -7.98 11.54 22.40
N VAL A 261 -7.73 12.33 21.37
CA VAL A 261 -7.82 11.90 19.98
C VAL A 261 -6.45 11.45 19.53
N LYS A 262 -6.35 10.24 18.96
CA LYS A 262 -5.12 9.67 18.42
C LYS A 262 -5.37 9.01 17.07
N CYS A 263 -4.68 9.49 16.05
CA CYS A 263 -4.78 8.95 14.69
C CYS A 263 -3.60 8.01 14.37
N SER A 264 -3.82 7.11 13.42
CA SER A 264 -2.81 6.15 12.93
C SER A 264 -1.69 6.82 12.12
N SER A 265 -1.83 8.08 11.75
CA SER A 265 -0.83 8.88 11.04
C SER A 265 -0.56 10.22 11.76
N ALA A 266 0.66 10.74 11.62
CA ALA A 266 1.12 12.00 12.20
C ALA A 266 0.56 13.22 11.42
N LEU A 267 -0.75 13.43 11.47
CA LEU A 267 -1.43 14.52 10.77
C LEU A 267 -1.33 15.83 11.53
N ASN A 268 -1.12 16.94 10.80
CA ASN A 268 -1.19 18.32 11.30
C ASN A 268 -2.32 19.06 10.58
N GLN A 269 -3.56 18.72 10.90
CA GLN A 269 -4.74 19.29 10.23
C GLN A 269 -5.94 19.35 11.18
N GLU A 270 -7.02 19.99 10.74
CA GLU A 270 -8.30 19.94 11.42
C GLU A 270 -9.08 18.68 11.01
N VAL A 271 -9.79 18.12 11.99
CA VAL A 271 -10.73 17.01 11.83
C VAL A 271 -12.05 17.38 12.49
N ASN A 272 -13.12 16.69 12.15
CA ASN A 272 -14.44 16.90 12.72
C ASN A 272 -14.71 15.90 13.85
N LEU A 273 -14.96 16.41 15.06
CA LEU A 273 -15.59 15.67 16.16
C LEU A 273 -17.10 15.71 15.94
N ARG A 274 -17.74 14.59 15.70
CA ARG A 274 -19.17 14.47 15.46
C ARG A 274 -19.86 13.76 16.62
N LEU A 275 -20.96 14.32 17.10
CA LEU A 275 -21.83 13.72 18.11
C LEU A 275 -23.00 13.01 17.43
N VAL A 276 -23.12 11.70 17.63
CA VAL A 276 -24.22 10.88 17.11
C VAL A 276 -25.08 10.40 18.27
N ALA A 277 -26.31 10.87 18.33
CA ALA A 277 -27.28 10.49 19.38
C ALA A 277 -28.72 10.72 18.91
N GLY A 278 -29.66 10.06 19.56
CA GLY A 278 -31.08 10.40 19.48
C GLY A 278 -31.39 11.71 20.20
N THR A 279 -32.36 12.49 19.68
CA THR A 279 -32.76 13.76 20.26
C THR A 279 -34.00 13.63 21.17
N THR A 280 -34.16 14.56 22.11
CA THR A 280 -35.39 14.61 22.89
C THR A 280 -36.59 15.03 22.04
N SER A 281 -37.80 14.71 22.49
CA SER A 281 -39.04 15.14 21.79
C SER A 281 -39.29 16.63 21.84
N PHE A 282 -38.63 17.37 22.76
CA PHE A 282 -38.83 18.80 22.96
C PHE A 282 -37.67 19.68 22.45
N SER A 283 -36.56 19.08 22.05
CA SER A 283 -35.39 19.81 21.52
C SER A 283 -34.52 18.91 20.69
N ASP A 284 -34.11 19.35 19.51
CA ASP A 284 -33.11 18.74 18.66
C ASP A 284 -31.66 19.02 19.08
N GLU A 285 -31.49 19.84 20.09
CA GLU A 285 -30.19 20.25 20.65
C GLU A 285 -29.70 19.32 21.77
N LEU A 286 -30.56 18.42 22.25
CA LEU A 286 -30.32 17.62 23.44
C LEU A 286 -30.35 16.13 23.10
N ILE A 287 -29.45 15.37 23.70
CA ILE A 287 -29.46 13.91 23.67
C ILE A 287 -30.66 13.42 24.49
N ALA A 288 -31.44 12.50 23.92
CA ALA A 288 -32.55 11.87 24.60
C ALA A 288 -32.09 11.06 25.83
N THR A 289 -32.89 11.13 26.91
CA THR A 289 -32.75 10.23 28.06
C THR A 289 -33.94 9.27 28.13
N ASN A 290 -33.94 8.38 29.11
CA ASN A 290 -35.13 7.57 29.46
C ASN A 290 -36.29 8.40 30.08
N TYR A 291 -36.06 9.69 30.40
CA TYR A 291 -37.12 10.63 30.86
C TYR A 291 -37.50 11.57 29.72
N PRO A 292 -38.78 11.64 29.31
CA PRO A 292 -39.19 12.43 28.15
C PRO A 292 -39.00 13.96 28.32
N ASP A 293 -38.96 14.47 29.57
CA ASP A 293 -38.79 15.89 29.87
C ASP A 293 -37.35 16.24 30.35
N LEU A 294 -36.39 15.33 30.18
CA LEU A 294 -34.96 15.51 30.48
C LEU A 294 -34.11 15.16 29.26
N GLY A 295 -33.13 15.97 28.94
CA GLY A 295 -32.12 15.73 27.95
C GLY A 295 -30.73 16.03 28.45
N ILE A 296 -29.72 15.61 27.72
CA ILE A 296 -28.31 15.91 27.99
C ILE A 296 -27.79 16.86 26.92
N ALA A 297 -27.21 17.98 27.34
CA ALA A 297 -26.48 18.89 26.48
C ALA A 297 -25.00 18.57 26.50
N VAL A 298 -24.33 18.74 25.34
CA VAL A 298 -22.89 18.62 25.17
C VAL A 298 -22.35 19.94 24.63
N LYS A 299 -21.31 20.49 25.26
CA LYS A 299 -20.55 21.61 24.71
C LYS A 299 -19.13 21.21 24.42
N HIS A 300 -18.58 21.75 23.35
CA HIS A 300 -17.17 21.65 22.99
C HIS A 300 -16.64 23.06 22.71
N LYS A 301 -15.54 23.45 23.33
CA LYS A 301 -14.97 24.82 23.22
C LYS A 301 -16.00 25.92 23.54
N GLY A 302 -16.86 25.65 24.53
CA GLY A 302 -17.91 26.57 24.91
C GLY A 302 -19.13 26.66 23.98
N GLN A 303 -19.07 26.03 22.80
CA GLN A 303 -20.19 25.98 21.85
C GLN A 303 -20.99 24.68 22.00
N LEU A 304 -22.31 24.79 21.78
CA LEU A 304 -23.18 23.61 21.83
C LEU A 304 -22.88 22.66 20.67
N LEU A 305 -22.54 21.42 21.02
CA LEU A 305 -22.39 20.33 20.07
C LEU A 305 -23.70 19.54 20.05
N LYS A 306 -24.56 19.85 19.07
CA LYS A 306 -25.87 19.21 18.91
C LYS A 306 -25.72 17.75 18.45
N PRO A 307 -26.68 16.87 18.74
CA PRO A 307 -26.79 15.58 18.07
C PRO A 307 -26.71 15.73 16.55
N MET A 308 -25.93 14.88 15.90
CA MET A 308 -25.58 14.91 14.47
C MET A 308 -24.74 16.13 14.03
N GLY A 309 -24.42 17.03 14.94
CA GLY A 309 -23.52 18.18 14.69
C GLY A 309 -22.04 17.82 14.74
N THR A 310 -21.22 18.77 14.30
CA THR A 310 -19.76 18.65 14.27
C THR A 310 -19.08 19.82 14.94
N SER A 311 -17.87 19.59 15.45
CA SER A 311 -16.99 20.63 15.98
C SER A 311 -15.55 20.34 15.56
N ALA A 312 -14.81 21.40 15.20
CA ALA A 312 -13.44 21.26 14.72
C ALA A 312 -12.45 20.92 15.85
N VAL A 313 -11.58 19.96 15.58
CA VAL A 313 -10.46 19.54 16.43
C VAL A 313 -9.16 19.68 15.65
N ARG A 314 -8.17 20.36 16.20
CA ARG A 314 -6.85 20.52 15.58
C ARG A 314 -5.93 19.39 16.01
N LEU A 315 -5.52 18.56 15.07
CA LEU A 315 -4.49 17.55 15.27
C LEU A 315 -3.09 18.16 15.16
N ILE A 316 -2.20 17.75 16.04
CA ILE A 316 -0.76 17.99 15.97
C ILE A 316 -0.07 16.64 16.09
N ASN A 317 0.69 16.27 15.08
CA ASN A 317 1.33 14.94 14.97
C ASN A 317 0.33 13.77 15.18
N GLY A 318 -0.88 13.92 14.63
CA GLY A 318 -1.94 12.92 14.74
C GLY A 318 -2.62 12.83 16.11
N MET A 319 -2.39 13.79 17.02
CA MET A 319 -2.96 13.79 18.36
C MET A 319 -3.67 15.10 18.65
N ALA A 320 -4.71 15.04 19.48
CA ALA A 320 -5.33 16.19 20.11
C ALA A 320 -5.83 15.83 21.50
N SER A 321 -5.80 16.80 22.39
CA SER A 321 -6.43 16.72 23.71
C SER A 321 -7.51 17.80 23.77
N GLU A 322 -8.75 17.39 23.99
CA GLU A 322 -9.93 18.24 24.01
C GLU A 322 -10.75 17.97 25.28
N VAL A 323 -11.68 18.84 25.57
CA VAL A 323 -12.61 18.64 26.68
C VAL A 323 -14.03 18.95 26.21
N ILE A 324 -14.96 18.06 26.48
CA ILE A 324 -16.38 18.32 26.33
C ILE A 324 -17.02 18.53 27.70
N THR A 325 -17.97 19.46 27.77
CA THR A 325 -18.77 19.70 28.97
C THR A 325 -20.15 19.10 28.76
N VAL A 326 -20.55 18.19 29.64
CA VAL A 326 -21.82 17.45 29.59
C VAL A 326 -22.68 17.84 30.77
N PHE A 327 -23.97 18.13 30.56
CA PHE A 327 -24.87 18.53 31.63
C PHE A 327 -26.34 18.25 31.31
N PRO A 328 -27.17 17.97 32.33
CA PRO A 328 -28.60 17.73 32.15
C PRO A 328 -29.37 19.05 31.93
N VAL A 329 -30.40 18.98 31.08
CA VAL A 329 -31.31 20.10 30.79
C VAL A 329 -32.74 19.58 30.81
N LYS A 330 -33.59 20.16 31.61
CA LYS A 330 -35.03 19.81 31.68
C LYS A 330 -35.87 20.68 30.73
N LYS A 331 -37.00 20.14 30.32
CA LYS A 331 -38.00 20.86 29.54
C LYS A 331 -38.54 22.05 30.33
N LYS A 332 -38.52 23.20 29.68
CA LYS A 332 -38.93 24.45 30.31
C LYS A 332 -40.39 24.40 30.83
N GLY A 333 -40.58 24.81 32.08
CA GLY A 333 -41.90 24.91 32.69
C GLY A 333 -42.54 23.57 33.04
N GLN A 334 -41.82 22.44 32.93
CA GLN A 334 -42.35 21.13 33.32
C GLN A 334 -41.71 20.65 34.63
N PRO A 335 -42.51 20.09 35.55
CA PRO A 335 -41.95 19.45 36.74
C PRO A 335 -41.24 18.16 36.33
N LEU A 336 -40.05 17.97 36.83
CA LEU A 336 -39.28 16.72 36.62
C LEU A 336 -39.52 15.81 37.82
N SER A 337 -39.90 14.53 37.55
CA SER A 337 -39.96 13.52 38.61
C SER A 337 -38.57 13.04 38.98
N GLY A 338 -38.33 12.78 40.27
CA GLY A 338 -37.06 12.16 40.72
C GLY A 338 -36.91 10.73 40.23
N GLY A 339 -35.68 10.28 40.06
CA GLY A 339 -35.35 8.92 39.65
C GLY A 339 -34.01 8.88 38.94
N GLU A 340 -33.57 7.67 38.55
CA GLU A 340 -32.34 7.45 37.80
C GLU A 340 -32.57 7.73 36.31
N PHE A 341 -31.70 8.51 35.70
CA PHE A 341 -31.70 8.76 34.28
C PHE A 341 -30.46 8.22 33.60
N ASN A 342 -30.60 7.86 32.34
CA ASN A 342 -29.48 7.46 31.47
C ASN A 342 -29.66 8.01 30.07
N ALA A 343 -28.56 8.18 29.37
CA ALA A 343 -28.48 8.59 27.97
C ALA A 343 -27.27 7.92 27.32
N SER A 344 -27.31 7.76 26.01
CA SER A 344 -26.21 7.20 25.23
C SER A 344 -25.93 8.02 23.99
N ALA A 345 -24.67 8.21 23.68
CA ALA A 345 -24.23 8.89 22.47
C ALA A 345 -22.91 8.26 21.96
N THR A 346 -22.59 8.49 20.70
CA THR A 346 -21.32 8.09 20.10
C THR A 346 -20.58 9.32 19.59
N LEU A 347 -19.29 9.40 19.90
CA LEU A 347 -18.39 10.39 19.33
C LEU A 347 -17.60 9.75 18.17
N LEU A 348 -17.55 10.44 17.04
CA LEU A 348 -16.83 10.02 15.85
C LEU A 348 -15.83 11.10 15.43
N ILE A 349 -14.67 10.66 14.93
CA ILE A 349 -13.74 11.54 14.23
C ILE A 349 -13.85 11.26 12.74
N SER A 350 -14.00 12.31 11.94
CA SER A 350 -13.98 12.24 10.48
C SER A 350 -13.05 13.31 9.90
N LEU A 351 -12.47 13.01 8.75
CA LEU A 351 -11.79 14.03 7.95
C LEU A 351 -12.83 15.08 7.49
N PRO A 352 -12.41 16.33 7.25
CA PRO A 352 -13.28 17.40 6.78
C PRO A 352 -13.95 17.08 5.44
#